data_d04bb14f47735a62d20a8dfe6ba19ff9
#
_entry.id   d04bb14f47735a62d20a8dfe6ba19ff9
#
_cell.length_a   1.000
_cell.length_b   1.000
_cell.length_c   1.000
_cell.angle_alpha   90.00
_cell.angle_beta   90.00
_cell.angle_gamma   90.00
#
_symmetry.space_group_name_H-M   'P 1'
#
loop_
_entity.id
_entity.type
_entity.pdbx_description
1 polymer ?
#
loop_
_entity_poly.entity_id
_entity_poly.type
_entity_poly.pdbx_seq_one_letter_code
_entity_poly.pdbx_strand_id
1 'polypeptide(L)'
;MSNIREIVLSILMEYDRDGKKKPSLLKDALEKYDYLETRDKAFIKRVVDGCLERQIQVDYVIDQFSKTKVLKMQPLIRNIIRMGTYQILFMDQVPDSAACNEAVKLASKHKFDGLKGFVNGVLRNIARNKDNIKYPDKNGNSSIEYLSVFYSMPQWLCKMWVQDYGFEKTEKILQFFLEARPTVLRINMYEAKDKEAQKKIKDELVEEIKKTGAQVKDNNLLSYAIELEKTDNIKFLPGFDEGRFAVQDVSSMLVAEIAGVTEGQTVVDVCAAPGGKTTHAAEKVGKSGRVLSRDVSDRKCELILENAERLGLDNIEVKVSDARIHDGNLGDMADVLYLDVPCSGLGIIGRKSDIKLNTSQKALSEIEALQWEIVKASWDYVKKGGTMIYSTCTVNRAENQKVVEKICREFPFEMVDISEVVSDIFKPEKDSDIMKSAKKGYIQLLPGEYGTDGFFIARLRRKSD
;
A
#
# COMPACT_ATOMS: atom_id res chain seq x y z
N MET A 1 -3.76 17.51 30.95
CA MET A 1 -3.79 16.41 29.97
C MET A 1 -4.31 16.93 28.64
N SER A 2 -3.57 16.76 27.56
CA SER A 2 -4.04 17.14 26.23
C SER A 2 -5.25 16.27 25.87
N ASN A 3 -6.34 16.87 25.42
CA ASN A 3 -7.54 16.13 25.01
C ASN A 3 -7.17 15.39 23.71
N ILE A 4 -7.22 14.05 23.73
CA ILE A 4 -6.86 13.15 22.62
C ILE A 4 -7.56 13.57 21.31
N ARG A 5 -8.84 13.98 21.40
CA ARG A 5 -9.62 14.46 20.24
C ARG A 5 -9.10 15.78 19.67
N GLU A 6 -8.41 16.58 20.47
CA GLU A 6 -7.76 17.80 20.01
C GLU A 6 -6.52 17.48 19.17
N ILE A 7 -5.77 16.44 19.56
CA ILE A 7 -4.65 15.95 18.76
C ILE A 7 -5.17 15.46 17.41
N VAL A 8 -6.24 14.66 17.39
CA VAL A 8 -6.90 14.23 16.15
C VAL A 8 -7.30 15.42 15.28
N LEU A 9 -7.98 16.43 15.88
CA LEU A 9 -8.39 17.63 15.16
C LEU A 9 -7.19 18.38 14.56
N SER A 10 -6.11 18.53 15.30
CA SER A 10 -4.90 19.20 14.81
C SER A 10 -4.28 18.49 13.62
N ILE A 11 -4.23 17.16 13.63
CA ILE A 11 -3.73 16.34 12.52
C ILE A 11 -4.64 16.50 11.29
N LEU A 12 -5.97 16.39 11.46
CA LEU A 12 -6.91 16.56 10.36
C LEU A 12 -6.89 17.97 9.76
N MET A 13 -6.70 19.00 10.60
CA MET A 13 -6.52 20.39 10.15
C MET A 13 -5.24 20.58 9.33
N GLU A 14 -4.17 19.90 9.71
CA GLU A 14 -2.90 19.95 8.96
C GLU A 14 -3.06 19.25 7.60
N TYR A 15 -3.75 18.11 7.54
CA TYR A 15 -4.13 17.47 6.28
C TYR A 15 -4.94 18.38 5.35
N ASP A 16 -5.85 19.19 5.90
CA ASP A 16 -6.68 20.10 5.10
C ASP A 16 -5.93 21.35 4.61
N ARG A 17 -4.92 21.83 5.40
CA ARG A 17 -4.20 23.08 5.12
C ARG A 17 -3.23 22.95 3.96
N ASP A 18 -2.47 21.88 3.92
CA ASP A 18 -1.29 21.79 3.05
C ASP A 18 -1.64 21.33 1.62
N GLY A 19 -2.91 21.03 1.32
CA GLY A 19 -3.37 20.61 -0.02
C GLY A 19 -2.65 19.39 -0.62
N LYS A 20 -1.52 19.00 -0.01
CA LYS A 20 -0.77 17.76 -0.28
C LYS A 20 -0.67 17.01 1.04
N LYS A 21 -1.41 15.93 1.12
CA LYS A 21 -1.50 15.09 2.30
C LYS A 21 -0.19 14.33 2.44
N LYS A 22 0.64 14.73 3.41
CA LYS A 22 1.91 14.05 3.70
C LYS A 22 1.61 12.71 4.38
N PRO A 23 2.00 11.57 3.81
CA PRO A 23 1.78 10.25 4.42
C PRO A 23 2.40 10.12 5.82
N SER A 24 3.43 10.93 6.12
CA SER A 24 4.13 10.92 7.41
C SER A 24 3.42 11.68 8.52
N LEU A 25 2.41 12.53 8.23
CA LEU A 25 1.81 13.41 9.25
C LEU A 25 1.33 12.68 10.50
N LEU A 26 0.65 11.54 10.31
CA LEU A 26 0.17 10.75 11.45
C LEU A 26 1.33 10.11 12.21
N LYS A 27 2.34 9.60 11.51
CA LYS A 27 3.54 9.01 12.12
C LYS A 27 4.31 10.07 12.91
N ASP A 28 4.60 11.20 12.29
CA ASP A 28 5.33 12.32 12.90
C ASP A 28 4.58 12.86 14.14
N ALA A 29 3.23 12.93 14.05
CA ALA A 29 2.42 13.32 15.20
C ALA A 29 2.47 12.28 16.33
N LEU A 30 2.37 10.98 16.02
CA LEU A 30 2.42 9.93 17.05
C LEU A 30 3.81 9.84 17.70
N GLU A 31 4.89 10.08 16.98
CA GLU A 31 6.24 10.20 17.53
C GLU A 31 6.36 11.40 18.48
N LYS A 32 5.80 12.56 18.11
CA LYS A 32 5.76 13.76 18.98
C LYS A 32 5.01 13.52 20.29
N TYR A 33 3.99 12.65 20.27
CA TYR A 33 3.17 12.31 21.44
C TYR A 33 3.54 10.93 22.01
N ASP A 34 4.83 10.59 22.01
CA ASP A 34 5.29 9.27 22.45
C ASP A 34 4.99 8.94 23.94
N TYR A 35 4.79 9.97 24.75
CA TYR A 35 4.40 9.85 26.16
C TYR A 35 2.95 9.39 26.39
N LEU A 36 2.11 9.29 25.34
CA LEU A 36 0.74 8.82 25.45
C LEU A 36 0.69 7.30 25.60
N GLU A 37 -0.34 6.83 26.32
CA GLU A 37 -0.63 5.41 26.46
C GLU A 37 -0.95 4.77 25.09
N THR A 38 -0.63 3.48 24.95
CA THR A 38 -0.90 2.71 23.69
C THR A 38 -2.36 2.82 23.25
N ARG A 39 -3.30 2.77 24.21
CA ARG A 39 -4.73 2.92 23.93
C ARG A 39 -5.06 4.27 23.29
N ASP A 40 -4.45 5.34 23.77
CA ASP A 40 -4.68 6.70 23.27
C ASP A 40 -4.09 6.90 21.89
N LYS A 41 -2.88 6.37 21.65
CA LYS A 41 -2.25 6.34 20.32
C LYS A 41 -3.13 5.54 19.32
N ALA A 42 -3.66 4.39 19.73
CA ALA A 42 -4.56 3.59 18.91
C ALA A 42 -5.86 4.33 18.57
N PHE A 43 -6.45 5.06 19.54
CA PHE A 43 -7.63 5.89 19.31
C PHE A 43 -7.34 7.02 18.31
N ILE A 44 -6.23 7.76 18.48
CA ILE A 44 -5.82 8.83 17.55
C ILE A 44 -5.69 8.26 16.14
N LYS A 45 -4.92 7.18 16.01
CA LYS A 45 -4.72 6.51 14.72
C LYS A 45 -6.05 6.10 14.10
N ARG A 46 -6.90 5.41 14.86
CA ARG A 46 -8.21 4.93 14.36
C ARG A 46 -9.10 6.05 13.85
N VAL A 47 -9.17 7.17 14.57
CA VAL A 47 -10.06 8.28 14.18
C VAL A 47 -9.47 9.05 12.99
N VAL A 48 -8.15 9.32 12.95
CA VAL A 48 -7.51 10.01 11.83
C VAL A 48 -7.62 9.17 10.56
N ASP A 49 -7.15 7.92 10.59
CA ASP A 49 -7.18 7.02 9.43
C ASP A 49 -8.62 6.83 8.94
N GLY A 50 -9.56 6.60 9.85
CA GLY A 50 -10.94 6.39 9.49
C GLY A 50 -11.64 7.63 8.91
N CYS A 51 -11.35 8.83 9.41
CA CYS A 51 -11.86 10.06 8.81
C CYS A 51 -11.35 10.25 7.37
N LEU A 52 -10.09 9.91 7.10
CA LEU A 52 -9.50 10.00 5.76
C LEU A 52 -10.05 8.89 4.85
N GLU A 53 -10.12 7.67 5.37
CA GLU A 53 -10.62 6.50 4.64
C GLU A 53 -12.09 6.67 4.23
N ARG A 54 -12.93 7.19 5.14
CA ARG A 54 -14.38 7.34 4.95
C ARG A 54 -14.80 8.77 4.58
N GLN A 55 -13.88 9.65 4.21
CA GLN A 55 -14.16 11.08 4.05
C GLN A 55 -15.34 11.37 3.13
N ILE A 56 -15.42 10.72 1.95
CA ILE A 56 -16.48 10.95 0.96
C ILE A 56 -17.84 10.48 1.52
N GLN A 57 -17.86 9.31 2.17
CA GLN A 57 -19.04 8.76 2.78
C GLN A 57 -19.52 9.63 3.96
N VAL A 58 -18.61 10.06 4.82
CA VAL A 58 -18.89 10.95 5.96
C VAL A 58 -19.45 12.29 5.48
N ASP A 59 -18.82 12.90 4.46
CA ASP A 59 -19.28 14.17 3.90
C ASP A 59 -20.68 14.03 3.27
N TYR A 60 -20.95 12.93 2.58
CA TYR A 60 -22.26 12.65 2.01
C TYR A 60 -23.33 12.53 3.10
N VAL A 61 -23.04 11.83 4.19
CA VAL A 61 -23.98 11.72 5.34
C VAL A 61 -24.20 13.09 5.99
N ILE A 62 -23.14 13.84 6.26
CA ILE A 62 -23.30 15.18 6.85
C ILE A 62 -24.19 16.06 5.97
N ASP A 63 -24.01 15.99 4.66
CA ASP A 63 -24.79 16.77 3.69
C ASP A 63 -26.28 16.41 3.63
N GLN A 64 -26.68 15.20 4.08
CA GLN A 64 -28.10 14.83 4.24
C GLN A 64 -28.72 15.46 5.48
N PHE A 65 -27.98 15.62 6.57
CA PHE A 65 -28.49 16.03 7.87
C PHE A 65 -28.11 17.47 8.26
N SER A 66 -27.38 18.17 7.41
CA SER A 66 -26.96 19.57 7.61
C SER A 66 -27.56 20.49 6.53
N LYS A 67 -28.07 21.66 6.98
CA LYS A 67 -28.48 22.72 6.04
C LYS A 67 -27.32 23.36 5.29
N THR A 68 -26.12 23.33 5.88
CA THR A 68 -24.90 23.87 5.28
C THR A 68 -24.08 22.73 4.71
N LYS A 69 -23.79 22.76 3.43
CA LYS A 69 -22.93 21.75 2.79
C LYS A 69 -21.53 21.74 3.37
N VAL A 70 -20.94 20.55 3.51
CA VAL A 70 -19.62 20.33 4.14
C VAL A 70 -18.53 21.24 3.56
N LEU A 71 -18.49 21.39 2.23
CA LEU A 71 -17.51 22.24 1.54
C LEU A 71 -17.64 23.73 1.85
N LYS A 72 -18.82 24.18 2.36
CA LYS A 72 -19.07 25.58 2.76
C LYS A 72 -18.82 25.84 4.24
N MET A 73 -18.52 24.81 5.02
CA MET A 73 -18.21 24.96 6.44
C MET A 73 -16.81 25.50 6.65
N GLN A 74 -16.62 26.27 7.74
CA GLN A 74 -15.29 26.63 8.22
C GLN A 74 -14.44 25.36 8.45
N PRO A 75 -13.17 25.30 8.00
CA PRO A 75 -12.37 24.10 8.05
C PRO A 75 -12.32 23.40 9.42
N LEU A 76 -12.21 24.16 10.50
CA LEU A 76 -12.20 23.61 11.85
C LEU A 76 -13.54 22.94 12.21
N ILE A 77 -14.64 23.61 11.96
CA ILE A 77 -16.00 23.08 12.23
C ILE A 77 -16.28 21.86 11.36
N ARG A 78 -15.88 21.90 10.09
CA ARG A 78 -15.97 20.76 9.16
C ARG A 78 -15.27 19.52 9.73
N ASN A 79 -14.02 19.66 10.18
CA ASN A 79 -13.27 18.54 10.74
C ASN A 79 -13.81 18.05 12.08
N ILE A 80 -14.30 18.94 12.93
CA ILE A 80 -15.01 18.55 14.17
C ILE A 80 -16.25 17.71 13.83
N ILE A 81 -17.07 18.12 12.86
CA ILE A 81 -18.27 17.38 12.46
C ILE A 81 -17.90 16.07 11.77
N ARG A 82 -16.91 16.03 10.87
CA ARG A 82 -16.39 14.79 10.26
C ARG A 82 -15.96 13.79 11.32
N MET A 83 -15.14 14.22 12.26
CA MET A 83 -14.65 13.38 13.36
C MET A 83 -15.77 12.86 14.24
N GLY A 84 -16.75 13.71 14.57
CA GLY A 84 -17.94 13.31 15.33
C GLY A 84 -18.80 12.30 14.57
N THR A 85 -19.06 12.54 13.29
CA THR A 85 -19.81 11.66 12.40
C THR A 85 -19.12 10.31 12.24
N TYR A 86 -17.79 10.29 12.04
CA TYR A 86 -17.04 9.04 11.96
C TYR A 86 -17.18 8.21 13.25
N GLN A 87 -17.04 8.84 14.41
CA GLN A 87 -17.21 8.16 15.70
C GLN A 87 -18.63 7.58 15.87
N ILE A 88 -19.67 8.31 15.47
CA ILE A 88 -21.07 7.87 15.56
C ILE A 88 -21.36 6.68 14.63
N LEU A 89 -20.79 6.67 13.41
CA LEU A 89 -21.13 5.68 12.41
C LEU A 89 -20.23 4.42 12.42
N PHE A 90 -18.98 4.54 12.89
CA PHE A 90 -17.96 3.50 12.70
C PHE A 90 -17.20 3.10 13.98
N MET A 91 -17.61 3.63 15.15
CA MET A 91 -16.96 3.31 16.42
C MET A 91 -17.97 2.90 17.48
N ASP A 92 -18.44 1.66 17.46
CA ASP A 92 -19.44 1.13 18.40
C ASP A 92 -19.06 1.29 19.88
N GLN A 93 -17.76 1.35 20.16
CA GLN A 93 -17.24 1.55 21.53
C GLN A 93 -17.35 2.99 22.03
N VAL A 94 -17.71 3.95 21.15
CA VAL A 94 -17.88 5.36 21.50
C VAL A 94 -19.36 5.68 21.55
N PRO A 95 -19.92 5.99 22.74
CA PRO A 95 -21.33 6.40 22.82
C PRO A 95 -21.61 7.65 21.97
N ASP A 96 -22.70 7.64 21.21
CA ASP A 96 -23.10 8.78 20.35
C ASP A 96 -23.13 10.10 21.10
N SER A 97 -23.63 10.06 22.37
CA SER A 97 -23.66 11.23 23.24
C SER A 97 -22.28 11.78 23.59
N ALA A 98 -21.28 10.89 23.75
CA ALA A 98 -19.90 11.28 24.02
C ALA A 98 -19.28 11.94 22.79
N ALA A 99 -19.48 11.38 21.59
CA ALA A 99 -19.01 11.97 20.33
C ALA A 99 -19.58 13.39 20.12
N CYS A 100 -20.90 13.57 20.33
CA CYS A 100 -21.57 14.87 20.24
C CYS A 100 -21.03 15.88 21.27
N ASN A 101 -20.92 15.49 22.53
CA ASN A 101 -20.51 16.38 23.61
C ASN A 101 -19.04 16.85 23.44
N GLU A 102 -18.16 15.94 23.08
CA GLU A 102 -16.74 16.29 22.86
C GLU A 102 -16.57 17.19 21.62
N ALA A 103 -17.32 16.99 20.55
CA ALA A 103 -17.34 17.89 19.40
C ALA A 103 -17.74 19.32 19.77
N VAL A 104 -18.79 19.47 20.61
CA VAL A 104 -19.23 20.77 21.11
C VAL A 104 -18.16 21.45 21.99
N LYS A 105 -17.51 20.66 22.86
CA LYS A 105 -16.38 21.18 23.69
C LYS A 105 -15.23 21.67 22.83
N LEU A 106 -14.86 20.94 21.77
CA LEU A 106 -13.83 21.34 20.84
C LEU A 106 -14.19 22.66 20.12
N ALA A 107 -15.40 22.80 19.62
CA ALA A 107 -15.85 24.03 18.99
C ALA A 107 -15.74 25.24 19.96
N SER A 108 -16.14 25.06 21.23
CA SER A 108 -16.01 26.09 22.27
C SER A 108 -14.55 26.43 22.55
N LYS A 109 -13.71 25.44 22.74
CA LYS A 109 -12.27 25.63 23.05
C LYS A 109 -11.56 26.46 21.97
N HIS A 110 -11.98 26.30 20.72
CA HIS A 110 -11.46 27.06 19.59
C HIS A 110 -12.21 28.36 19.29
N LYS A 111 -12.98 28.88 20.26
CA LYS A 111 -13.71 30.17 20.18
C LYS A 111 -14.83 30.20 19.12
N PHE A 112 -15.41 29.06 18.78
CA PHE A 112 -16.57 28.95 17.90
C PHE A 112 -17.87 28.75 18.71
N ASP A 113 -18.03 29.48 19.82
CA ASP A 113 -19.19 29.36 20.70
C ASP A 113 -20.54 29.57 19.97
N GLY A 114 -20.56 30.50 19.00
CA GLY A 114 -21.75 30.73 18.17
C GLY A 114 -22.16 29.54 17.29
N LEU A 115 -21.26 28.58 17.04
CA LEU A 115 -21.53 27.41 16.22
C LEU A 115 -21.76 26.12 17.03
N LYS A 116 -21.73 26.17 18.38
CA LYS A 116 -22.03 25.01 19.25
C LYS A 116 -23.37 24.37 18.94
N GLY A 117 -24.40 25.20 18.81
CA GLY A 117 -25.76 24.72 18.47
C GLY A 117 -25.82 24.03 17.13
N PHE A 118 -25.10 24.55 16.14
CA PHE A 118 -24.99 23.93 14.81
C PHE A 118 -24.28 22.58 14.87
N VAL A 119 -23.09 22.50 15.49
CA VAL A 119 -22.34 21.24 15.66
C VAL A 119 -23.17 20.19 16.37
N ASN A 120 -23.78 20.55 17.50
CA ASN A 120 -24.65 19.65 18.28
C ASN A 120 -25.88 19.20 17.48
N GLY A 121 -26.52 20.14 16.77
CA GLY A 121 -27.70 19.86 15.96
C GLY A 121 -27.43 18.85 14.85
N VAL A 122 -26.35 19.05 14.07
CA VAL A 122 -25.96 18.14 13.00
C VAL A 122 -25.63 16.75 13.54
N LEU A 123 -24.74 16.65 14.55
CA LEU A 123 -24.30 15.35 15.07
C LEU A 123 -25.42 14.58 15.75
N ARG A 124 -26.30 15.23 16.53
CA ARG A 124 -27.45 14.57 17.13
C ARG A 124 -28.46 14.11 16.07
N ASN A 125 -28.64 14.88 14.99
CA ASN A 125 -29.52 14.49 13.90
C ASN A 125 -28.99 13.24 13.20
N ILE A 126 -27.67 13.17 12.92
CA ILE A 126 -26.99 11.97 12.39
C ILE A 126 -27.18 10.78 13.34
N ALA A 127 -26.90 10.96 14.64
CA ALA A 127 -27.01 9.90 15.63
C ALA A 127 -28.41 9.28 15.72
N ARG A 128 -29.45 10.12 15.62
CA ARG A 128 -30.85 9.65 15.65
C ARG A 128 -31.30 8.93 14.39
N ASN A 129 -30.64 9.20 13.28
CA ASN A 129 -31.05 8.70 11.95
C ASN A 129 -29.97 7.82 11.30
N LYS A 130 -28.99 7.32 12.07
CA LYS A 130 -27.88 6.54 11.51
C LYS A 130 -28.33 5.27 10.78
N ASP A 131 -29.44 4.66 11.21
CA ASP A 131 -30.02 3.48 10.58
C ASP A 131 -30.93 3.81 9.37
N ASN A 132 -31.20 5.10 9.12
CA ASN A 132 -32.05 5.58 8.02
C ASN A 132 -31.29 6.44 7.00
N ILE A 133 -29.97 6.31 6.92
CA ILE A 133 -29.16 6.99 5.91
C ILE A 133 -29.52 6.49 4.52
N LYS A 134 -29.86 7.41 3.63
CA LYS A 134 -30.18 7.08 2.23
C LYS A 134 -28.92 7.13 1.38
N TYR A 135 -28.44 5.97 0.97
CA TYR A 135 -27.36 5.85 0.01
C TYR A 135 -27.89 5.90 -1.43
N PRO A 136 -27.07 6.26 -2.44
CA PRO A 136 -27.45 6.15 -3.83
C PRO A 136 -27.81 4.71 -4.21
N ASP A 137 -28.68 4.53 -5.20
CA ASP A 137 -29.07 3.20 -5.66
C ASP A 137 -27.88 2.46 -6.31
N LYS A 138 -27.69 1.22 -5.94
CA LYS A 138 -26.67 0.33 -6.50
C LYS A 138 -26.92 0.05 -7.99
N ASN A 139 -28.17 0.06 -8.41
CA ASN A 139 -28.59 -0.29 -9.76
C ASN A 139 -28.90 0.96 -10.59
N GLY A 140 -28.73 0.88 -11.91
CA GLY A 140 -29.10 1.95 -12.83
C GLY A 140 -28.11 3.10 -12.91
N ASN A 141 -28.62 4.32 -13.13
CA ASN A 141 -27.82 5.51 -13.43
C ASN A 141 -26.96 6.02 -12.26
N SER A 142 -27.27 5.64 -11.02
CA SER A 142 -26.55 6.05 -9.82
C SER A 142 -25.51 5.03 -9.36
N SER A 143 -25.27 3.95 -10.10
CA SER A 143 -24.34 2.89 -9.71
C SER A 143 -22.91 3.37 -9.44
N ILE A 144 -22.40 4.32 -10.21
CA ILE A 144 -21.06 4.94 -9.98
C ILE A 144 -21.08 5.80 -8.72
N GLU A 145 -22.15 6.56 -8.47
CA GLU A 145 -22.30 7.34 -7.25
C GLU A 145 -22.43 6.45 -6.03
N TYR A 146 -23.17 5.34 -6.14
CA TYR A 146 -23.22 4.31 -5.11
C TYR A 146 -21.82 3.81 -4.75
N LEU A 147 -21.02 3.36 -5.70
CA LEU A 147 -19.65 2.90 -5.45
C LEU A 147 -18.81 4.00 -4.78
N SER A 148 -18.92 5.23 -5.28
CA SER A 148 -18.17 6.37 -4.74
C SER A 148 -18.53 6.66 -3.29
N VAL A 149 -19.80 6.77 -2.98
CA VAL A 149 -20.26 7.16 -1.65
C VAL A 149 -20.12 6.00 -0.67
N PHE A 150 -20.62 4.82 -1.02
CA PHE A 150 -20.67 3.67 -0.12
C PHE A 150 -19.27 3.17 0.28
N TYR A 151 -18.33 3.15 -0.67
CA TYR A 151 -16.94 2.75 -0.45
C TYR A 151 -15.98 3.93 -0.28
N SER A 152 -16.51 5.16 -0.23
CA SER A 152 -15.70 6.38 -0.03
C SER A 152 -14.55 6.52 -1.03
N MET A 153 -14.82 6.34 -2.32
CA MET A 153 -13.85 6.42 -3.41
C MET A 153 -14.21 7.56 -4.39
N PRO A 154 -13.24 8.34 -4.92
CA PRO A 154 -13.53 9.36 -5.93
C PRO A 154 -14.28 8.79 -7.13
N GLN A 155 -15.35 9.46 -7.57
CA GLN A 155 -16.21 8.98 -8.68
C GLN A 155 -15.43 8.68 -9.96
N TRP A 156 -14.43 9.51 -10.28
CA TRP A 156 -13.63 9.32 -11.48
C TRP A 156 -12.81 8.02 -11.44
N LEU A 157 -12.31 7.60 -10.25
CA LEU A 157 -11.65 6.29 -10.07
C LEU A 157 -12.65 5.14 -10.21
N CYS A 158 -13.83 5.25 -9.59
CA CYS A 158 -14.88 4.25 -9.76
C CYS A 158 -15.25 4.09 -11.23
N LYS A 159 -15.42 5.20 -11.96
CA LYS A 159 -15.73 5.18 -13.39
C LYS A 159 -14.62 4.51 -14.21
N MET A 160 -13.36 4.84 -13.95
CA MET A 160 -12.20 4.26 -14.63
C MET A 160 -12.15 2.73 -14.40
N TRP A 161 -12.30 2.27 -13.16
CA TRP A 161 -12.23 0.84 -12.86
C TRP A 161 -13.44 0.05 -13.36
N VAL A 162 -14.64 0.65 -13.36
CA VAL A 162 -15.80 0.00 -13.97
C VAL A 162 -15.61 -0.16 -15.48
N GLN A 163 -14.96 0.80 -16.16
CA GLN A 163 -14.60 0.67 -17.58
C GLN A 163 -13.54 -0.43 -17.81
N ASP A 164 -12.54 -0.55 -16.91
CA ASP A 164 -11.44 -1.49 -17.06
C ASP A 164 -11.79 -2.94 -16.62
N TYR A 165 -12.58 -3.07 -15.56
CA TYR A 165 -12.79 -4.34 -14.84
C TYR A 165 -14.27 -4.75 -14.73
N GLY A 166 -15.20 -3.88 -15.06
CA GLY A 166 -16.63 -4.08 -14.84
C GLY A 166 -17.07 -3.76 -13.41
N PHE A 167 -18.39 -3.64 -13.20
CA PHE A 167 -18.97 -3.20 -11.93
C PHE A 167 -18.65 -4.17 -10.77
N GLU A 168 -18.88 -5.47 -10.97
CA GLU A 168 -18.73 -6.48 -9.90
C GLU A 168 -17.29 -6.60 -9.39
N LYS A 169 -16.29 -6.62 -10.30
CA LYS A 169 -14.88 -6.66 -9.90
C LYS A 169 -14.48 -5.36 -9.22
N THR A 170 -14.95 -4.22 -9.70
CA THR A 170 -14.70 -2.91 -9.06
C THR A 170 -15.27 -2.86 -7.65
N GLU A 171 -16.49 -3.34 -7.44
CA GLU A 171 -17.10 -3.39 -6.13
C GLU A 171 -16.30 -4.25 -5.14
N LYS A 172 -15.84 -5.43 -5.58
CA LYS A 172 -14.96 -6.30 -4.77
C LYS A 172 -13.64 -5.64 -4.38
N ILE A 173 -13.00 -4.93 -5.33
CA ILE A 173 -11.78 -4.12 -5.08
C ILE A 173 -12.05 -3.09 -4.00
N LEU A 174 -13.14 -2.33 -4.12
CA LEU A 174 -13.50 -1.28 -3.19
C LEU A 174 -13.86 -1.82 -1.80
N GLN A 175 -14.55 -2.95 -1.75
CA GLN A 175 -14.84 -3.66 -0.50
C GLN A 175 -13.56 -4.08 0.20
N PHE A 176 -12.64 -4.72 -0.50
CA PHE A 176 -11.36 -5.19 0.03
C PHE A 176 -10.51 -4.05 0.63
N PHE A 177 -10.54 -2.86 0.03
CA PHE A 177 -9.83 -1.70 0.58
C PHE A 177 -10.32 -1.26 1.97
N LEU A 178 -11.54 -1.64 2.35
CA LEU A 178 -12.15 -1.29 3.64
C LEU A 178 -12.03 -2.41 4.68
N GLU A 179 -11.53 -3.58 4.29
CA GLU A 179 -11.33 -4.73 5.18
C GLU A 179 -10.04 -4.57 6.00
N ALA A 180 -10.09 -5.04 7.25
CA ALA A 180 -8.87 -5.17 8.04
C ALA A 180 -8.01 -6.30 7.47
N ARG A 181 -6.72 -6.04 7.29
CA ARG A 181 -5.79 -6.98 6.67
C ARG A 181 -4.67 -7.37 7.62
N PRO A 182 -4.20 -8.62 7.53
CA PRO A 182 -3.06 -9.05 8.30
C PRO A 182 -1.80 -8.29 7.90
N THR A 183 -0.86 -8.22 8.81
CA THR A 183 0.51 -7.86 8.49
C THR A 183 1.25 -9.10 8.02
N VAL A 184 1.90 -9.01 6.87
CA VAL A 184 2.66 -10.14 6.31
C VAL A 184 4.14 -9.98 6.65
N LEU A 185 4.74 -11.05 7.15
CA LEU A 185 6.16 -11.15 7.39
C LEU A 185 6.79 -12.13 6.40
N ARG A 186 7.89 -11.72 5.77
CA ARG A 186 8.81 -12.58 5.05
C ARG A 186 9.88 -13.05 6.03
N ILE A 187 9.97 -14.34 6.23
CA ILE A 187 10.99 -14.93 7.08
C ILE A 187 12.33 -14.91 6.34
N ASN A 188 13.37 -14.43 7.02
CA ASN A 188 14.72 -14.36 6.47
C ASN A 188 15.31 -15.76 6.31
N MET A 189 15.60 -16.15 5.06
CA MET A 189 16.11 -17.46 4.70
C MET A 189 17.58 -17.43 4.24
N TYR A 190 18.28 -16.31 4.45
CA TYR A 190 19.65 -16.11 3.95
C TYR A 190 20.66 -17.17 4.41
N GLU A 191 20.54 -17.63 5.67
CA GLU A 191 21.42 -18.67 6.22
C GLU A 191 20.88 -20.09 6.03
N ALA A 192 19.71 -20.27 5.41
CA ALA A 192 19.09 -21.58 5.24
C ALA A 192 19.69 -22.33 4.05
N LYS A 193 20.37 -23.44 4.33
CA LYS A 193 21.07 -24.24 3.30
C LYS A 193 20.14 -25.12 2.46
N ASP A 194 19.00 -25.50 2.99
CA ASP A 194 18.03 -26.39 2.34
C ASP A 194 16.60 -26.17 2.88
N LYS A 195 15.65 -26.89 2.31
CA LYS A 195 14.22 -26.79 2.67
C LYS A 195 13.93 -27.20 4.12
N GLU A 196 14.72 -28.10 4.70
CA GLU A 196 14.54 -28.56 6.08
C GLU A 196 15.00 -27.46 7.05
N ALA A 197 16.15 -26.84 6.78
CA ALA A 197 16.62 -25.66 7.52
C ALA A 197 15.63 -24.49 7.42
N GLN A 198 15.07 -24.21 6.23
CA GLN A 198 14.05 -23.19 6.05
C GLN A 198 12.82 -23.45 6.92
N LYS A 199 12.33 -24.68 6.92
CA LYS A 199 11.19 -25.08 7.76
C LYS A 199 11.48 -24.90 9.24
N LYS A 200 12.64 -25.35 9.70
CA LYS A 200 13.06 -25.23 11.10
C LYS A 200 13.12 -23.76 11.55
N ILE A 201 13.78 -22.89 10.76
CA ILE A 201 13.87 -21.44 11.06
C ILE A 201 12.47 -20.83 11.19
N LYS A 202 11.56 -21.19 10.28
CA LYS A 202 10.17 -20.72 10.32
C LYS A 202 9.45 -21.21 11.56
N ASP A 203 9.47 -22.52 11.83
CA ASP A 203 8.72 -23.13 12.92
C ASP A 203 9.17 -22.56 14.27
N GLU A 204 10.47 -22.39 14.50
CA GLU A 204 11.03 -21.80 15.72
C GLU A 204 10.54 -20.33 15.89
N LEU A 205 10.62 -19.51 14.86
CA LEU A 205 10.19 -18.12 14.93
C LEU A 205 8.67 -18.01 15.18
N VAL A 206 7.87 -18.83 14.50
CA VAL A 206 6.41 -18.85 14.68
C VAL A 206 6.02 -19.21 16.12
N GLU A 207 6.68 -20.19 16.72
CA GLU A 207 6.41 -20.57 18.12
C GLU A 207 6.81 -19.46 19.12
N GLU A 208 7.90 -18.75 18.87
CA GLU A 208 8.30 -17.61 19.69
C GLU A 208 7.29 -16.44 19.58
N ILE A 209 6.84 -16.13 18.36
CA ILE A 209 5.85 -15.07 18.14
C ILE A 209 4.49 -15.44 18.79
N LYS A 210 4.05 -16.70 18.68
CA LYS A 210 2.81 -17.16 19.33
C LYS A 210 2.83 -17.02 20.85
N LYS A 211 4.00 -17.20 21.50
CA LYS A 211 4.15 -16.99 22.95
C LYS A 211 3.87 -15.56 23.40
N THR A 212 3.96 -14.58 22.51
CA THR A 212 3.55 -13.18 22.81
C THR A 212 2.04 -12.96 22.80
N GLY A 213 1.25 -13.97 22.42
CA GLY A 213 -0.20 -13.88 22.24
C GLY A 213 -0.64 -13.43 20.83
N ALA A 214 0.30 -13.20 19.91
CA ALA A 214 0.00 -12.87 18.53
C ALA A 214 -0.61 -14.07 17.78
N GLN A 215 -1.62 -13.79 16.95
CA GLN A 215 -2.23 -14.81 16.10
C GLN A 215 -1.44 -14.90 14.80
N VAL A 216 -0.84 -16.07 14.57
CA VAL A 216 0.01 -16.35 13.40
C VAL A 216 -0.69 -17.36 12.50
N LYS A 217 -0.75 -17.08 11.21
CA LYS A 217 -1.22 -18.00 10.15
C LYS A 217 -0.14 -18.19 9.11
N ASP A 218 -0.05 -19.37 8.54
CA ASP A 218 0.77 -19.61 7.35
C ASP A 218 0.16 -18.90 6.15
N ASN A 219 1.02 -18.35 5.29
CA ASN A 219 0.56 -17.83 4.02
C ASN A 219 0.37 -18.99 3.02
N ASN A 220 -0.74 -18.95 2.27
CA ASN A 220 -1.10 -20.03 1.34
C ASN A 220 -0.31 -20.00 0.02
N LEU A 221 0.34 -18.89 -0.32
CA LEU A 221 1.06 -18.70 -1.59
C LEU A 221 2.56 -18.97 -1.43
N LEU A 222 3.17 -18.51 -0.34
CA LEU A 222 4.61 -18.59 -0.15
C LEU A 222 4.94 -19.22 1.22
N SER A 223 5.65 -20.35 1.19
CA SER A 223 5.96 -21.14 2.40
C SER A 223 6.80 -20.41 3.45
N TYR A 224 7.59 -19.41 3.04
CA TYR A 224 8.43 -18.57 3.90
C TYR A 224 7.73 -17.28 4.34
N ALA A 225 6.47 -17.11 4.04
CA ALA A 225 5.66 -15.99 4.51
C ALA A 225 4.69 -16.44 5.61
N ILE A 226 4.44 -15.56 6.58
CA ILE A 226 3.43 -15.71 7.62
C ILE A 226 2.57 -14.46 7.73
N GLU A 227 1.35 -14.63 8.21
CA GLU A 227 0.38 -13.56 8.42
C GLU A 227 0.12 -13.35 9.91
N LEU A 228 0.15 -12.09 10.34
CA LEU A 228 -0.16 -11.71 11.71
C LEU A 228 -1.46 -10.93 11.77
N GLU A 229 -2.40 -11.41 12.57
CA GLU A 229 -3.63 -10.69 12.87
C GLU A 229 -3.45 -9.83 14.13
N LYS A 230 -3.98 -8.59 14.09
CA LYS A 230 -4.10 -7.68 15.26
C LYS A 230 -2.78 -7.43 16.02
N THR A 231 -1.69 -7.27 15.30
CA THR A 231 -0.40 -6.95 15.91
C THR A 231 -0.15 -5.45 15.87
N ASP A 232 -0.11 -4.81 17.03
CA ASP A 232 -0.02 -3.34 17.12
C ASP A 232 1.40 -2.81 16.95
N ASN A 233 2.44 -3.59 17.29
CA ASN A 233 3.83 -3.14 17.18
C ASN A 233 4.78 -4.28 16.83
N ILE A 234 5.09 -4.37 15.54
CA ILE A 234 5.95 -5.42 14.96
C ILE A 234 7.38 -5.34 15.47
N LYS A 235 7.86 -4.16 15.84
CA LYS A 235 9.24 -3.97 16.35
C LYS A 235 9.50 -4.68 17.68
N PHE A 236 8.45 -4.98 18.45
CA PHE A 236 8.58 -5.72 19.72
C PHE A 236 8.38 -7.22 19.58
N LEU A 237 8.17 -7.72 18.37
CA LEU A 237 8.11 -9.17 18.16
C LEU A 237 9.48 -9.81 18.27
N PRO A 238 9.58 -11.02 18.85
CA PRO A 238 10.80 -11.81 18.81
C PRO A 238 11.33 -11.95 17.39
N GLY A 239 12.62 -11.76 17.21
CA GLY A 239 13.28 -11.89 15.91
C GLY A 239 13.27 -10.62 15.04
N PHE A 240 12.68 -9.50 15.48
CA PHE A 240 12.73 -8.25 14.68
C PHE A 240 14.14 -7.66 14.69
N ASP A 241 14.70 -7.38 15.87
CA ASP A 241 16.02 -6.76 15.99
C ASP A 241 17.13 -7.73 15.53
N GLU A 242 16.91 -9.03 15.68
CA GLU A 242 17.81 -10.09 15.22
C GLU A 242 17.71 -10.33 13.69
N GLY A 243 16.88 -9.60 12.99
CA GLY A 243 16.75 -9.69 11.53
C GLY A 243 16.17 -10.99 11.01
N ARG A 244 15.41 -11.75 11.84
CA ARG A 244 14.84 -13.05 11.45
C ARG A 244 13.67 -12.92 10.47
N PHE A 245 13.14 -11.72 10.26
CA PHE A 245 12.08 -11.44 9.28
C PHE A 245 12.08 -10.00 8.80
N ALA A 246 11.43 -9.78 7.65
CA ALA A 246 11.08 -8.47 7.11
C ALA A 246 9.56 -8.32 6.99
N VAL A 247 9.06 -7.09 7.12
CA VAL A 247 7.66 -6.78 6.80
C VAL A 247 7.55 -6.57 5.31
N GLN A 248 6.84 -7.45 4.62
CA GLN A 248 6.66 -7.34 3.17
C GLN A 248 5.34 -7.99 2.76
N ASP A 249 4.58 -7.34 1.86
CA ASP A 249 3.38 -7.93 1.29
C ASP A 249 3.72 -9.06 0.31
N VAL A 250 2.85 -10.07 0.26
CA VAL A 250 3.04 -11.23 -0.63
C VAL A 250 3.19 -10.79 -2.08
N SER A 251 2.37 -9.85 -2.56
CA SER A 251 2.45 -9.34 -3.93
C SER A 251 3.82 -8.76 -4.27
N SER A 252 4.47 -8.13 -3.29
CA SER A 252 5.84 -7.61 -3.43
C SER A 252 6.90 -8.73 -3.40
N MET A 253 6.67 -9.83 -2.65
CA MET A 253 7.56 -11.00 -2.64
C MET A 253 7.54 -11.74 -3.99
N LEU A 254 6.39 -11.75 -4.68
CA LEU A 254 6.23 -12.39 -5.98
C LEU A 254 7.18 -11.85 -7.05
N VAL A 255 7.70 -10.64 -6.89
CA VAL A 255 8.68 -10.05 -7.82
C VAL A 255 9.91 -10.94 -7.95
N ALA A 256 10.49 -11.39 -6.85
CA ALA A 256 11.67 -12.25 -6.86
C ALA A 256 11.38 -13.67 -7.36
N GLU A 257 10.17 -14.20 -7.05
CA GLU A 257 9.73 -15.51 -7.53
C GLU A 257 9.56 -15.51 -9.06
N ILE A 258 8.82 -14.54 -9.59
CA ILE A 258 8.55 -14.41 -11.02
C ILE A 258 9.84 -14.06 -11.80
N ALA A 259 10.73 -13.28 -11.19
CA ALA A 259 12.05 -12.99 -11.78
C ALA A 259 12.89 -14.26 -11.97
N GLY A 260 12.67 -15.27 -11.13
CA GLY A 260 13.49 -16.47 -11.10
C GLY A 260 14.91 -16.18 -10.63
N VAL A 261 15.05 -15.33 -9.61
CA VAL A 261 16.36 -15.01 -9.02
C VAL A 261 16.98 -16.25 -8.39
N THR A 262 18.24 -16.52 -8.74
CA THR A 262 19.01 -17.67 -8.27
C THR A 262 20.35 -17.28 -7.68
N GLU A 263 20.95 -18.20 -6.95
CA GLU A 263 22.26 -18.01 -6.31
C GLU A 263 23.35 -17.58 -7.31
N GLY A 264 24.22 -16.67 -6.87
CA GLY A 264 25.36 -16.17 -7.64
C GLY A 264 25.06 -15.06 -8.64
N GLN A 265 23.79 -14.72 -8.85
CA GLN A 265 23.41 -13.66 -9.81
C GLN A 265 23.70 -12.24 -9.29
N THR A 266 23.87 -11.32 -10.24
CA THR A 266 23.88 -9.88 -9.99
C THR A 266 22.49 -9.32 -10.29
N VAL A 267 21.85 -8.74 -9.28
CA VAL A 267 20.57 -8.02 -9.41
C VAL A 267 20.82 -6.52 -9.36
N VAL A 268 20.21 -5.75 -10.25
CA VAL A 268 20.17 -4.27 -10.17
C VAL A 268 18.76 -3.84 -9.85
N ASP A 269 18.58 -3.02 -8.81
CA ASP A 269 17.29 -2.45 -8.39
C ASP A 269 17.38 -0.91 -8.42
N VAL A 270 16.72 -0.27 -9.38
CA VAL A 270 16.89 1.16 -9.65
C VAL A 270 15.96 2.08 -8.87
N CYS A 271 14.96 1.53 -8.18
CA CYS A 271 14.00 2.27 -7.34
C CYS A 271 13.76 1.53 -6.02
N ALA A 272 14.84 1.24 -5.32
CA ALA A 272 14.93 0.18 -4.31
C ALA A 272 14.22 0.46 -2.98
N ALA A 273 14.10 1.73 -2.56
CA ALA A 273 13.61 2.07 -1.23
C ALA A 273 12.12 1.69 -1.01
N PRO A 274 11.81 1.18 0.18
CA PRO A 274 12.61 1.06 1.41
C PRO A 274 13.47 -0.21 1.53
N GLY A 275 13.68 -0.99 0.45
CA GLY A 275 14.59 -2.14 0.41
C GLY A 275 13.91 -3.51 0.48
N GLY A 276 12.57 -3.59 0.51
CA GLY A 276 11.90 -4.90 0.65
C GLY A 276 12.19 -5.88 -0.48
N LYS A 277 12.21 -5.45 -1.74
CA LYS A 277 12.54 -6.28 -2.91
C LYS A 277 14.04 -6.52 -3.03
N THR A 278 14.84 -5.49 -2.75
CA THR A 278 16.30 -5.56 -2.67
C THR A 278 16.77 -6.62 -1.69
N THR A 279 16.30 -6.58 -0.43
CA THR A 279 16.68 -7.55 0.61
C THR A 279 16.18 -8.95 0.26
N HIS A 280 15.00 -9.09 -0.35
CA HIS A 280 14.52 -10.39 -0.83
C HIS A 280 15.38 -10.94 -1.97
N ALA A 281 15.79 -10.10 -2.91
CA ALA A 281 16.73 -10.51 -3.96
C ALA A 281 18.07 -10.93 -3.35
N ALA A 282 18.59 -10.19 -2.36
CA ALA A 282 19.84 -10.49 -1.68
C ALA A 282 19.82 -11.85 -0.96
N GLU A 283 18.71 -12.20 -0.31
CA GLU A 283 18.52 -13.54 0.27
C GLU A 283 18.59 -14.64 -0.81
N LYS A 284 18.01 -14.41 -2.00
CA LYS A 284 17.94 -15.41 -3.07
C LYS A 284 19.26 -15.55 -3.85
N VAL A 285 19.98 -14.47 -4.07
CA VAL A 285 21.29 -14.56 -4.76
C VAL A 285 22.39 -15.13 -3.84
N GLY A 286 22.14 -15.16 -2.54
CA GLY A 286 23.06 -15.75 -1.55
C GLY A 286 24.40 -15.04 -1.47
N LYS A 287 25.34 -15.66 -0.74
CA LYS A 287 26.68 -15.07 -0.49
C LYS A 287 27.57 -14.95 -1.71
N SER A 288 27.30 -15.70 -2.77
CA SER A 288 28.04 -15.66 -4.04
C SER A 288 27.51 -14.63 -5.05
N GLY A 289 26.29 -14.12 -4.83
CA GLY A 289 25.66 -13.09 -5.64
C GLY A 289 25.73 -11.71 -5.02
N ARG A 290 25.17 -10.71 -5.71
CA ARG A 290 25.12 -9.33 -5.20
C ARG A 290 23.91 -8.57 -5.72
N VAL A 291 23.50 -7.56 -4.96
CA VAL A 291 22.44 -6.63 -5.34
C VAL A 291 22.97 -5.19 -5.38
N LEU A 292 22.83 -4.55 -6.53
CA LEU A 292 23.20 -3.14 -6.74
C LEU A 292 21.92 -2.30 -6.63
N SER A 293 21.73 -1.68 -5.48
CA SER A 293 20.54 -0.89 -5.15
C SER A 293 20.73 0.59 -5.38
N ARG A 294 19.75 1.23 -5.99
CA ARG A 294 19.75 2.67 -6.25
C ARG A 294 18.44 3.29 -5.81
N ASP A 295 18.50 4.48 -5.25
CA ASP A 295 17.31 5.34 -5.04
C ASP A 295 17.72 6.82 -5.05
N VAL A 296 16.73 7.71 -5.19
CA VAL A 296 16.94 9.12 -5.53
C VAL A 296 17.46 9.99 -4.39
N SER A 297 17.41 9.54 -3.12
CA SER A 297 17.81 10.37 -1.97
C SER A 297 18.55 9.59 -0.89
N ASP A 298 19.45 10.30 -0.16
CA ASP A 298 20.20 9.74 0.96
C ASP A 298 19.28 9.08 1.98
N ARG A 299 18.23 9.75 2.44
CA ARG A 299 17.27 9.20 3.41
C ARG A 299 16.65 7.88 2.95
N LYS A 300 16.38 7.73 1.66
CA LYS A 300 15.84 6.49 1.12
C LYS A 300 16.89 5.40 1.06
N CYS A 301 18.11 5.75 0.71
CA CYS A 301 19.25 4.83 0.73
C CYS A 301 19.58 4.37 2.17
N GLU A 302 19.51 5.26 3.15
CA GLU A 302 19.65 4.93 4.57
C GLU A 302 18.64 3.85 5.00
N LEU A 303 17.37 3.95 4.59
CA LEU A 303 16.36 2.93 4.90
C LEU A 303 16.70 1.55 4.32
N ILE A 304 17.33 1.51 3.14
CA ILE A 304 17.78 0.25 2.53
C ILE A 304 18.92 -0.34 3.36
N LEU A 305 19.91 0.50 3.74
CA LEU A 305 21.06 0.08 4.55
C LEU A 305 20.63 -0.41 5.94
N GLU A 306 19.74 0.33 6.64
CA GLU A 306 19.19 -0.08 7.93
C GLU A 306 18.52 -1.46 7.85
N ASN A 307 17.73 -1.71 6.79
CA ASN A 307 17.09 -3.01 6.60
C ASN A 307 18.09 -4.11 6.24
N ALA A 308 19.10 -3.83 5.40
CA ALA A 308 20.14 -4.78 5.04
C ALA A 308 20.97 -5.18 6.27
N GLU A 309 21.42 -4.20 7.06
CA GLU A 309 22.18 -4.43 8.30
C GLU A 309 21.38 -5.25 9.30
N ARG A 310 20.13 -4.86 9.56
CA ARG A 310 19.24 -5.58 10.48
C ARG A 310 19.01 -7.04 10.07
N LEU A 311 18.90 -7.30 8.76
CA LEU A 311 18.69 -8.65 8.20
C LEU A 311 20.00 -9.45 8.04
N GLY A 312 21.16 -8.87 8.34
CA GLY A 312 22.47 -9.52 8.22
C GLY A 312 22.88 -9.77 6.77
N LEU A 313 22.48 -8.90 5.83
CA LEU A 313 22.76 -9.03 4.39
C LEU A 313 23.97 -8.18 4.01
N ASP A 314 25.07 -8.81 3.68
CA ASP A 314 26.37 -8.19 3.34
C ASP A 314 26.64 -8.09 1.82
N ASN A 315 25.71 -8.56 1.00
CA ASN A 315 25.82 -8.65 -0.43
C ASN A 315 25.02 -7.55 -1.18
N ILE A 316 24.69 -6.43 -0.49
CA ILE A 316 23.96 -5.29 -1.05
C ILE A 316 24.88 -4.06 -1.13
N GLU A 317 25.02 -3.50 -2.33
CA GLU A 317 25.65 -2.19 -2.55
C GLU A 317 24.56 -1.13 -2.75
N VAL A 318 24.55 -0.09 -1.92
CA VAL A 318 23.56 1.00 -2.00
C VAL A 318 24.24 2.28 -2.47
N LYS A 319 23.63 2.97 -3.46
CA LYS A 319 24.11 4.26 -3.96
C LYS A 319 22.95 5.18 -4.28
N VAL A 320 23.08 6.45 -3.91
CA VAL A 320 22.13 7.49 -4.32
C VAL A 320 22.27 7.73 -5.82
N SER A 321 21.17 7.57 -6.55
CA SER A 321 21.13 7.78 -8.00
C SER A 321 19.69 8.10 -8.44
N ASP A 322 19.57 9.07 -9.34
CA ASP A 322 18.28 9.33 -10.00
C ASP A 322 18.12 8.34 -11.17
N ALA A 323 17.15 7.47 -11.08
CA ALA A 323 16.89 6.44 -12.09
C ALA A 323 16.51 6.99 -13.48
N ARG A 324 16.26 8.30 -13.61
CA ARG A 324 16.04 8.99 -14.89
C ARG A 324 17.37 9.31 -15.62
N ILE A 325 18.49 9.20 -14.91
CA ILE A 325 19.80 9.50 -15.44
C ILE A 325 20.55 8.18 -15.67
N HIS A 326 20.95 7.93 -16.90
CA HIS A 326 21.68 6.72 -17.26
C HIS A 326 23.04 6.64 -16.52
N ASP A 327 23.30 5.51 -15.85
CA ASP A 327 24.62 5.21 -15.25
C ASP A 327 25.37 4.21 -16.15
N GLY A 328 26.31 4.73 -16.95
CA GLY A 328 27.09 3.90 -17.87
C GLY A 328 27.90 2.79 -17.20
N ASN A 329 28.11 2.83 -15.87
CA ASN A 329 28.79 1.76 -15.14
C ASN A 329 27.89 0.53 -14.93
N LEU A 330 26.60 0.64 -15.15
CA LEU A 330 25.63 -0.46 -14.99
C LEU A 330 25.30 -1.18 -16.29
N GLY A 331 25.77 -0.68 -17.43
CA GLY A 331 25.51 -1.31 -18.73
C GLY A 331 25.94 -2.77 -18.79
N ASP A 332 25.05 -3.66 -19.23
CA ASP A 332 25.26 -5.12 -19.34
C ASP A 332 25.73 -5.82 -18.03
N MET A 333 25.41 -5.26 -16.84
CA MET A 333 25.83 -5.82 -15.56
C MET A 333 24.84 -6.78 -14.93
N ALA A 334 23.54 -6.53 -15.08
CA ALA A 334 22.50 -7.26 -14.37
C ALA A 334 22.16 -8.59 -15.05
N ASP A 335 22.20 -9.69 -14.30
CA ASP A 335 21.50 -10.91 -14.69
C ASP A 335 19.99 -10.71 -14.58
N VAL A 336 19.57 -9.95 -13.55
CA VAL A 336 18.20 -9.55 -13.33
C VAL A 336 18.12 -8.04 -13.01
N LEU A 337 17.32 -7.30 -13.78
CA LEU A 337 17.02 -5.88 -13.55
C LEU A 337 15.63 -5.74 -12.95
N TYR A 338 15.52 -5.10 -11.79
CA TYR A 338 14.26 -4.70 -11.20
C TYR A 338 13.92 -3.26 -11.58
N LEU A 339 12.80 -3.09 -12.25
CA LEU A 339 12.11 -1.84 -12.51
C LEU A 339 10.81 -1.81 -11.67
N ASP A 340 10.96 -1.77 -10.33
CA ASP A 340 9.85 -1.50 -9.43
C ASP A 340 9.63 0.00 -9.35
N VAL A 341 9.04 0.53 -10.42
CA VAL A 341 9.01 1.97 -10.67
C VAL A 341 8.02 2.72 -9.77
N PRO A 342 8.28 4.00 -9.46
CA PRO A 342 7.29 4.85 -8.83
C PRO A 342 5.96 4.78 -9.59
N CYS A 343 4.85 4.57 -8.87
CA CYS A 343 3.54 4.39 -9.48
C CYS A 343 2.46 5.11 -8.67
N SER A 344 1.25 5.17 -9.21
CA SER A 344 0.10 5.81 -8.56
C SER A 344 -0.32 5.14 -7.24
N GLY A 345 0.08 3.90 -6.99
CA GLY A 345 -0.27 3.17 -5.77
C GLY A 345 -1.74 2.77 -5.67
N LEU A 346 -2.49 2.81 -6.76
CA LEU A 346 -3.94 2.52 -6.75
C LEU A 346 -4.28 1.08 -6.35
N GLY A 347 -3.30 0.19 -6.30
CA GLY A 347 -3.47 -1.20 -5.81
C GLY A 347 -3.41 -1.34 -4.29
N ILE A 348 -2.86 -0.33 -3.59
CA ILE A 348 -2.61 -0.37 -2.14
C ILE A 348 -3.37 0.69 -1.34
N ILE A 349 -4.45 1.25 -1.90
CA ILE A 349 -5.28 2.28 -1.24
C ILE A 349 -5.77 1.83 0.14
N GLY A 350 -6.09 0.55 0.32
CA GLY A 350 -6.51 0.04 1.61
C GLY A 350 -5.43 0.06 2.70
N ARG A 351 -4.14 0.14 2.33
CA ARG A 351 -3.03 0.36 3.28
C ARG A 351 -2.66 1.84 3.42
N LYS A 352 -2.92 2.64 2.38
CA LYS A 352 -2.58 4.07 2.29
C LYS A 352 -3.78 4.83 1.73
N SER A 353 -4.76 5.07 2.58
CA SER A 353 -6.03 5.71 2.18
C SER A 353 -5.87 7.14 1.66
N ASP A 354 -4.77 7.81 1.97
CA ASP A 354 -4.43 9.14 1.47
C ASP A 354 -4.16 9.17 -0.05
N ILE A 355 -3.78 8.06 -0.66
CA ILE A 355 -3.55 7.94 -2.11
C ILE A 355 -4.77 8.43 -2.89
N LYS A 356 -5.96 7.94 -2.56
CA LYS A 356 -7.20 8.30 -3.26
C LYS A 356 -7.58 9.79 -3.15
N LEU A 357 -7.08 10.45 -2.11
CA LEU A 357 -7.34 11.87 -1.84
C LEU A 357 -6.29 12.79 -2.50
N ASN A 358 -5.12 12.26 -2.83
CA ASN A 358 -3.99 12.98 -3.42
C ASN A 358 -3.84 12.75 -4.94
N THR A 359 -4.54 11.76 -5.50
CA THR A 359 -4.42 11.41 -6.91
C THR A 359 -5.38 12.22 -7.80
N SER A 360 -4.99 12.41 -9.05
CA SER A 360 -5.80 13.03 -10.11
C SER A 360 -5.41 12.45 -11.46
N GLN A 361 -6.23 12.64 -12.49
CA GLN A 361 -5.89 12.21 -13.87
C GLN A 361 -4.57 12.83 -14.34
N LYS A 362 -4.30 14.10 -14.00
CA LYS A 362 -3.04 14.76 -14.32
C LYS A 362 -1.86 14.06 -13.61
N ALA A 363 -2.00 13.75 -12.33
CA ALA A 363 -0.95 13.05 -11.58
C ALA A 363 -0.67 11.65 -12.15
N LEU A 364 -1.68 10.94 -12.66
CA LEU A 364 -1.46 9.65 -13.34
C LEU A 364 -0.61 9.83 -14.61
N SER A 365 -0.93 10.82 -15.45
CA SER A 365 -0.14 11.08 -16.66
C SER A 365 1.30 11.50 -16.36
N GLU A 366 1.53 12.26 -15.29
CA GLU A 366 2.88 12.66 -14.83
C GLU A 366 3.70 11.44 -14.37
N ILE A 367 3.06 10.49 -13.67
CA ILE A 367 3.69 9.24 -13.23
C ILE A 367 4.01 8.33 -14.42
N GLU A 368 3.11 8.19 -15.38
CA GLU A 368 3.36 7.43 -16.62
C GLU A 368 4.58 7.96 -17.38
N ALA A 369 4.71 9.29 -17.48
CA ALA A 369 5.88 9.92 -18.10
C ALA A 369 7.17 9.62 -17.32
N LEU A 370 7.13 9.72 -15.99
CA LEU A 370 8.27 9.40 -15.11
C LEU A 370 8.72 7.94 -15.26
N GLN A 371 7.78 7.00 -15.28
CA GLN A 371 8.07 5.57 -15.47
C GLN A 371 8.80 5.33 -16.79
N TRP A 372 8.35 6.01 -17.85
CA TRP A 372 8.98 5.89 -19.15
C TRP A 372 10.38 6.49 -19.21
N GLU A 373 10.65 7.59 -18.51
CA GLU A 373 12.00 8.16 -18.36
C GLU A 373 12.94 7.17 -17.66
N ILE A 374 12.49 6.51 -16.60
CA ILE A 374 13.27 5.49 -15.88
C ILE A 374 13.58 4.30 -16.77
N VAL A 375 12.59 3.78 -17.50
CA VAL A 375 12.80 2.68 -18.45
C VAL A 375 13.85 3.05 -19.49
N LYS A 376 13.76 4.23 -20.11
CA LYS A 376 14.75 4.69 -21.12
C LYS A 376 16.16 4.80 -20.57
N ALA A 377 16.31 5.16 -19.31
CA ALA A 377 17.62 5.35 -18.71
C ALA A 377 18.28 4.05 -18.25
N SER A 378 17.50 2.96 -18.07
CA SER A 378 18.00 1.76 -17.41
C SER A 378 17.82 0.45 -18.18
N TRP A 379 17.18 0.47 -19.35
CA TRP A 379 16.88 -0.76 -20.10
C TRP A 379 18.11 -1.61 -20.46
N ASP A 380 19.27 -1.00 -20.68
CA ASP A 380 20.51 -1.66 -21.08
C ASP A 380 21.38 -2.14 -19.90
N TYR A 381 20.92 -1.92 -18.64
CA TYR A 381 21.64 -2.44 -17.47
C TYR A 381 21.58 -3.97 -17.40
N VAL A 382 20.53 -4.57 -17.92
CA VAL A 382 20.40 -6.04 -17.98
C VAL A 382 21.23 -6.59 -19.13
N LYS A 383 21.96 -7.69 -18.88
CA LYS A 383 22.75 -8.42 -19.88
C LYS A 383 21.90 -8.89 -21.05
N LYS A 384 22.48 -9.08 -22.21
CA LYS A 384 21.85 -9.83 -23.30
C LYS A 384 21.49 -11.24 -22.81
N GLY A 385 20.25 -11.67 -23.06
CA GLY A 385 19.68 -12.91 -22.51
C GLY A 385 19.24 -12.84 -21.06
N GLY A 386 19.55 -11.75 -20.33
CA GLY A 386 19.14 -11.53 -18.95
C GLY A 386 17.68 -11.14 -18.81
N THR A 387 17.20 -11.07 -17.57
CA THR A 387 15.81 -10.82 -17.21
C THR A 387 15.59 -9.38 -16.75
N MET A 388 14.56 -8.72 -17.27
CA MET A 388 14.00 -7.49 -16.74
C MET A 388 12.65 -7.81 -16.08
N ILE A 389 12.46 -7.37 -14.85
CA ILE A 389 11.16 -7.35 -14.18
C ILE A 389 10.65 -5.91 -14.14
N TYR A 390 9.47 -5.69 -14.71
CA TYR A 390 8.73 -4.46 -14.54
C TYR A 390 7.59 -4.70 -13.54
N SER A 391 7.54 -3.93 -12.46
CA SER A 391 6.53 -4.09 -11.42
C SER A 391 5.99 -2.76 -10.89
N THR A 392 4.72 -2.77 -10.46
CA THR A 392 4.04 -1.63 -9.87
C THR A 392 3.01 -2.09 -8.83
N CYS A 393 2.77 -1.27 -7.80
CA CYS A 393 1.68 -1.48 -6.86
C CYS A 393 0.39 -0.76 -7.29
N THR A 394 0.09 -0.74 -8.59
CA THR A 394 -1.12 -0.13 -9.12
C THR A 394 -1.95 -1.09 -9.97
N VAL A 395 -3.23 -0.78 -10.11
CA VAL A 395 -4.16 -1.48 -11.02
C VAL A 395 -4.46 -0.66 -12.27
N ASN A 396 -3.74 0.44 -12.51
CA ASN A 396 -3.90 1.27 -13.70
C ASN A 396 -3.23 0.61 -14.91
N ARG A 397 -4.01 0.24 -15.92
CA ARG A 397 -3.50 -0.41 -17.14
C ARG A 397 -2.52 0.47 -17.93
N ALA A 398 -2.62 1.79 -17.82
CA ALA A 398 -1.72 2.72 -18.50
C ALA A 398 -0.30 2.66 -17.92
N GLU A 399 -0.19 2.44 -16.61
CA GLU A 399 1.09 2.26 -15.91
C GLU A 399 1.64 0.82 -16.01
N ASN A 400 0.85 -0.15 -16.48
CA ASN A 400 1.13 -1.59 -16.48
C ASN A 400 1.31 -2.15 -17.89
N GLN A 401 0.30 -2.82 -18.45
CA GLN A 401 0.37 -3.51 -19.75
C GLN A 401 0.87 -2.60 -20.87
N LYS A 402 0.38 -1.35 -20.93
CA LYS A 402 0.80 -0.42 -21.99
C LYS A 402 2.28 -0.07 -21.95
N VAL A 403 2.87 0.00 -20.73
CA VAL A 403 4.31 0.28 -20.58
C VAL A 403 5.13 -0.92 -21.07
N VAL A 404 4.80 -2.14 -20.66
CA VAL A 404 5.58 -3.34 -21.08
C VAL A 404 5.43 -3.62 -22.58
N GLU A 405 4.25 -3.39 -23.16
CA GLU A 405 4.06 -3.45 -24.61
C GLU A 405 4.94 -2.42 -25.34
N LYS A 406 5.06 -1.22 -24.78
CA LYS A 406 5.93 -0.17 -25.29
C LYS A 406 7.42 -0.54 -25.18
N ILE A 407 7.84 -1.15 -24.06
CA ILE A 407 9.21 -1.67 -23.88
C ILE A 407 9.55 -2.65 -24.99
N CYS A 408 8.70 -3.64 -25.26
CA CYS A 408 8.94 -4.64 -26.31
C CYS A 408 8.97 -4.06 -27.73
N ARG A 409 8.30 -2.92 -27.95
CA ARG A 409 8.29 -2.24 -29.24
C ARG A 409 9.52 -1.36 -29.47
N GLU A 410 10.01 -0.68 -28.42
CA GLU A 410 11.07 0.35 -28.55
C GLU A 410 12.46 -0.16 -28.19
N PHE A 411 12.56 -1.27 -27.44
CA PHE A 411 13.79 -1.87 -26.99
C PHE A 411 13.86 -3.36 -27.35
N PRO A 412 15.04 -3.98 -27.36
CA PRO A 412 15.23 -5.39 -27.76
C PRO A 412 14.78 -6.36 -26.64
N PHE A 413 13.50 -6.30 -26.29
CA PHE A 413 12.89 -7.19 -25.30
C PHE A 413 11.76 -8.03 -25.87
N GLU A 414 11.53 -9.16 -25.26
CA GLU A 414 10.38 -10.03 -25.48
C GLU A 414 9.76 -10.43 -24.14
N MET A 415 8.46 -10.61 -24.10
CA MET A 415 7.75 -11.13 -22.92
C MET A 415 8.05 -12.62 -22.77
N VAL A 416 8.27 -13.07 -21.53
CA VAL A 416 8.58 -14.48 -21.21
C VAL A 416 7.37 -15.13 -20.56
N ASP A 417 6.92 -16.29 -21.07
CA ASP A 417 5.87 -17.08 -20.45
C ASP A 417 6.25 -17.41 -18.98
N ILE A 418 5.40 -17.04 -18.05
CA ILE A 418 5.54 -17.25 -16.61
C ILE A 418 4.47 -18.19 -16.06
N SER A 419 3.73 -18.87 -16.92
CA SER A 419 2.58 -19.69 -16.52
C SER A 419 2.97 -20.86 -15.60
N GLU A 420 4.18 -21.40 -15.72
CA GLU A 420 4.66 -22.46 -14.85
C GLU A 420 4.80 -21.97 -13.40
N VAL A 421 5.56 -20.90 -13.17
CA VAL A 421 5.76 -20.32 -11.81
C VAL A 421 4.44 -19.82 -11.21
N VAL A 422 3.56 -19.26 -12.02
CA VAL A 422 2.22 -18.82 -11.59
C VAL A 422 1.36 -20.02 -11.20
N SER A 423 1.41 -21.12 -11.96
CA SER A 423 0.69 -22.36 -11.64
C SER A 423 1.15 -22.95 -10.31
N ASP A 424 2.45 -22.96 -10.05
CA ASP A 424 3.03 -23.52 -8.82
C ASP A 424 2.63 -22.73 -7.57
N ILE A 425 2.61 -21.37 -7.68
CA ILE A 425 2.31 -20.48 -6.56
C ILE A 425 0.80 -20.41 -6.29
N PHE A 426 0.01 -20.12 -7.32
CA PHE A 426 -1.41 -19.80 -7.15
C PHE A 426 -2.34 -20.99 -7.29
N LYS A 427 -1.89 -22.07 -7.94
CA LYS A 427 -2.70 -23.27 -8.26
C LYS A 427 -4.06 -22.92 -8.87
N PRO A 428 -4.12 -22.02 -9.85
CA PRO A 428 -5.36 -21.53 -10.43
C PRO A 428 -5.95 -22.55 -11.40
N GLU A 429 -7.22 -22.34 -11.77
CA GLU A 429 -7.80 -23.07 -12.90
C GLU A 429 -7.06 -22.77 -14.20
N LYS A 430 -6.92 -23.79 -15.06
CA LYS A 430 -6.08 -23.72 -16.28
C LYS A 430 -6.47 -22.59 -17.24
N ASP A 431 -7.76 -22.27 -17.32
CA ASP A 431 -8.30 -21.25 -18.23
C ASP A 431 -8.65 -19.93 -17.52
N SER A 432 -8.16 -19.75 -16.30
CA SER A 432 -8.35 -18.51 -15.51
C SER A 432 -7.68 -17.30 -16.17
N ASP A 433 -8.15 -16.11 -15.81
CA ASP A 433 -7.60 -14.86 -16.36
C ASP A 433 -6.12 -14.69 -16.02
N ILE A 434 -5.69 -15.12 -14.80
CA ILE A 434 -4.29 -15.06 -14.39
C ILE A 434 -3.41 -15.98 -15.25
N MET A 435 -3.87 -17.18 -15.60
CA MET A 435 -3.12 -18.10 -16.47
C MET A 435 -3.01 -17.59 -17.90
N LYS A 436 -4.07 -16.96 -18.42
CA LYS A 436 -4.05 -16.33 -19.76
C LYS A 436 -3.04 -15.18 -19.83
N SER A 437 -2.94 -14.37 -18.78
CA SER A 437 -1.96 -13.28 -18.72
C SER A 437 -0.55 -13.79 -18.45
N ALA A 438 -0.38 -14.82 -17.61
CA ALA A 438 0.91 -15.45 -17.34
C ALA A 438 1.58 -16.03 -18.59
N LYS A 439 0.80 -16.66 -19.48
CA LYS A 439 1.29 -17.10 -20.80
C LYS A 439 1.77 -15.94 -21.67
N LYS A 440 1.26 -14.73 -21.46
CA LYS A 440 1.71 -13.51 -22.13
C LYS A 440 2.89 -12.82 -21.43
N GLY A 441 3.39 -13.39 -20.32
CA GLY A 441 4.55 -12.91 -19.59
C GLY A 441 4.25 -11.90 -18.48
N TYR A 442 3.02 -11.73 -18.04
CA TYR A 442 2.68 -10.83 -16.93
C TYR A 442 1.51 -11.35 -16.09
N ILE A 443 1.40 -10.85 -14.87
CA ILE A 443 0.21 -10.97 -14.04
C ILE A 443 -0.27 -9.59 -13.57
N GLN A 444 -1.58 -9.41 -13.48
CA GLN A 444 -2.24 -8.32 -12.77
C GLN A 444 -3.04 -8.92 -11.63
N LEU A 445 -2.61 -8.68 -10.40
CA LEU A 445 -3.39 -9.00 -9.21
C LEU A 445 -4.32 -7.82 -8.92
N LEU A 446 -5.61 -8.08 -8.81
CA LEU A 446 -6.55 -7.08 -8.32
C LEU A 446 -6.65 -7.19 -6.79
N PRO A 447 -6.87 -6.06 -6.08
CA PRO A 447 -7.04 -6.07 -4.62
C PRO A 447 -8.10 -7.09 -4.18
N GLY A 448 -7.71 -7.99 -3.27
CA GLY A 448 -8.55 -9.07 -2.78
C GLY A 448 -8.46 -10.39 -3.56
N GLU A 449 -7.99 -10.39 -4.79
CA GLU A 449 -7.67 -11.62 -5.48
C GLU A 449 -6.51 -12.31 -4.77
N TYR A 450 -6.69 -13.59 -4.43
CA TYR A 450 -5.72 -14.39 -3.67
C TYR A 450 -5.32 -13.80 -2.29
N GLY A 451 -6.13 -12.88 -1.74
CA GLY A 451 -5.83 -12.21 -0.47
C GLY A 451 -4.69 -11.17 -0.53
N THR A 452 -4.26 -10.79 -1.75
CA THR A 452 -3.13 -9.87 -1.95
C THR A 452 -3.58 -8.43 -2.19
N ASP A 453 -2.64 -7.49 -2.07
CA ASP A 453 -2.80 -6.13 -2.61
C ASP A 453 -2.83 -6.14 -4.14
N GLY A 454 -3.33 -5.05 -4.74
CA GLY A 454 -3.29 -4.87 -6.19
C GLY A 454 -1.85 -4.65 -6.66
N PHE A 455 -1.39 -5.49 -7.60
CA PHE A 455 -0.01 -5.48 -8.04
C PHE A 455 0.13 -5.96 -9.49
N PHE A 456 1.10 -5.42 -10.20
CA PHE A 456 1.44 -5.85 -11.55
C PHE A 456 2.89 -6.31 -11.62
N ILE A 457 3.14 -7.43 -12.30
CA ILE A 457 4.49 -7.96 -12.55
C ILE A 457 4.55 -8.46 -13.96
N ALA A 458 5.58 -8.03 -14.71
CA ALA A 458 5.88 -8.56 -16.03
C ALA A 458 7.34 -8.99 -16.09
N ARG A 459 7.58 -10.16 -16.70
CA ARG A 459 8.91 -10.69 -16.96
C ARG A 459 9.26 -10.57 -18.44
N LEU A 460 10.35 -9.87 -18.70
CA LEU A 460 10.89 -9.66 -20.04
C LEU A 460 12.30 -10.25 -20.13
N ARG A 461 12.69 -10.73 -21.31
CA ARG A 461 14.05 -11.15 -21.62
C ARG A 461 14.65 -10.18 -22.62
N ARG A 462 15.88 -9.73 -22.38
CA ARG A 462 16.62 -8.97 -23.38
C ARG A 462 17.11 -9.93 -24.47
N LYS A 463 16.80 -9.63 -25.73
CA LYS A 463 17.23 -10.43 -26.88
C LYS A 463 18.75 -10.42 -27.00
N SER A 464 19.31 -11.50 -27.50
CA SER A 464 20.77 -11.65 -27.66
C SER A 464 21.31 -10.93 -28.89
N ASP A 465 20.43 -10.70 -29.88
CA ASP A 465 20.76 -10.04 -31.17
C ASP A 465 19.73 -8.95 -31.49
#